data_a2cc5c7aea0805e1b6ec57ab66a47818
#
_entry.id   a2cc5c7aea0805e1b6ec57ab66a47818
#
_cell.length_a   1.000
_cell.length_b   1.000
_cell.length_c   1.000
_cell.angle_alpha   90.00
_cell.angle_beta   90.00
_cell.angle_gamma   90.00
#
_symmetry.space_group_name_H-M   'P 1'
#
loop_
_entity.id
_entity.type
_entity.pdbx_description
1 polymer ?
#
loop_
_entity_poly.entity_id
_entity_poly.type
_entity_poly.pdbx_seq_one_letter_code
_entity_poly.pdbx_strand_id
1 'polypeptide(L)'
;MALLEDALRALPVVDEFGGPVVDVGSGNGSPGLPIASARPLLDVVLLEAERRRSAFLEQWAPPNARVVWGRAEEQPTDWASLVLAKALAAPPVAAEWCLPLARPGGAALLWVGESADLDRLARVAERLTAEPGEAPPGFALLLKTGPTPAGFPRRIGVARKRPLA
;
A
#
# COMPACT_ATOMS: atom_id res chain seq x y z
N MET A 1 -6.48 -19.80 6.26
CA MET A 1 -6.58 -18.55 7.06
C MET A 1 -7.71 -17.71 6.51
N ALA A 2 -8.62 -17.25 7.36
CA ALA A 2 -9.71 -16.38 6.92
C ALA A 2 -9.18 -15.00 6.46
N LEU A 3 -9.87 -14.37 5.52
CA LEU A 3 -9.46 -13.06 4.97
C LEU A 3 -9.29 -11.99 6.05
N LEU A 4 -10.14 -12.04 7.09
CA LEU A 4 -10.07 -11.12 8.23
C LEU A 4 -8.78 -11.33 9.04
N GLU A 5 -8.47 -12.57 9.39
CA GLU A 5 -7.25 -12.91 10.15
C GLU A 5 -6.00 -12.49 9.40
N ASP A 6 -5.95 -12.73 8.09
CA ASP A 6 -4.82 -12.33 7.24
C ASP A 6 -4.65 -10.80 7.19
N ALA A 7 -5.74 -10.04 7.11
CA ALA A 7 -5.69 -8.58 7.16
C ALA A 7 -5.15 -8.08 8.51
N LEU A 8 -5.59 -8.66 9.62
CA LEU A 8 -5.22 -8.24 10.96
C LEU A 8 -3.77 -8.59 11.34
N ARG A 9 -3.11 -9.48 10.60
CA ARG A 9 -1.66 -9.74 10.77
C ARG A 9 -0.78 -8.51 10.53
N ALA A 10 -1.28 -7.52 9.81
CA ALA A 10 -0.57 -6.26 9.58
C ALA A 10 -0.60 -5.30 10.77
N LEU A 11 -1.46 -5.53 11.77
CA LEU A 11 -1.67 -4.59 12.88
C LEU A 11 -0.39 -4.18 13.64
N PRO A 12 0.58 -5.07 13.93
CA PRO A 12 1.83 -4.65 14.57
C PRO A 12 2.58 -3.58 13.78
N VAL A 13 2.64 -3.72 12.45
CA VAL A 13 3.27 -2.71 11.57
C VAL A 13 2.42 -1.45 11.49
N VAL A 14 1.10 -1.59 11.39
CA VAL A 14 0.17 -0.45 11.41
C VAL A 14 0.32 0.37 12.69
N ASP A 15 0.41 -0.28 13.85
CA ASP A 15 0.56 0.38 15.14
C ASP A 15 1.92 1.10 15.27
N GLU A 16 2.97 0.57 14.64
CA GLU A 16 4.30 1.19 14.62
C GLU A 16 4.32 2.49 13.81
N PHE A 17 3.70 2.51 12.63
CA PHE A 17 3.75 3.67 11.73
C PHE A 17 2.64 4.68 11.99
N GLY A 18 1.48 4.24 12.44
CA GLY A 18 0.30 5.11 12.61
C GLY A 18 -0.26 5.61 11.28
N GLY A 19 -1.17 6.58 11.35
CA GLY A 19 -1.83 7.15 10.18
C GLY A 19 -1.20 8.44 9.66
N PRO A 20 -1.60 8.88 8.46
CA PRO A 20 -2.61 8.23 7.60
C PRO A 20 -2.10 6.93 6.97
N VAL A 21 -2.97 5.95 6.94
CA VAL A 21 -2.72 4.66 6.25
C VAL A 21 -3.53 4.64 4.96
N VAL A 22 -2.92 4.24 3.86
CA VAL A 22 -3.64 4.04 2.59
C VAL A 22 -3.58 2.59 2.15
N ASP A 23 -4.74 2.04 1.83
CA ASP A 23 -4.90 0.71 1.23
C ASP A 23 -5.07 0.88 -0.28
N VAL A 24 -4.06 0.49 -1.05
CA VAL A 24 -4.03 0.67 -2.51
C VAL A 24 -4.68 -0.51 -3.21
N GLY A 25 -5.71 -0.23 -4.00
CA GLY A 25 -6.49 -1.28 -4.65
C GLY A 25 -7.35 -2.04 -3.66
N SER A 26 -8.09 -1.30 -2.82
CA SER A 26 -8.85 -1.85 -1.69
C SER A 26 -9.84 -2.95 -2.08
N GLY A 27 -10.30 -3.01 -3.31
CA GLY A 27 -11.14 -4.08 -3.83
C GLY A 27 -12.42 -4.28 -3.02
N ASN A 28 -12.53 -5.44 -2.38
CA ASN A 28 -13.65 -5.76 -1.48
C ASN A 28 -13.44 -5.24 -0.04
N GLY A 29 -12.41 -4.42 0.17
CA GLY A 29 -12.13 -3.77 1.45
C GLY A 29 -11.05 -4.42 2.31
N SER A 30 -10.47 -5.55 1.91
CA SER A 30 -9.36 -6.17 2.66
C SER A 30 -8.00 -5.73 2.07
N PRO A 31 -7.06 -5.21 2.88
CA PRO A 31 -7.07 -5.20 4.35
C PRO A 31 -7.66 -3.94 5.00
N GLY A 32 -7.96 -2.91 4.25
CA GLY A 32 -8.27 -1.57 4.78
C GLY A 32 -9.47 -1.50 5.72
N LEU A 33 -10.62 -2.12 5.37
CA LEU A 33 -11.81 -2.11 6.24
C LEU A 33 -11.59 -2.82 7.57
N PRO A 34 -11.02 -4.04 7.63
CA PRO A 34 -10.70 -4.69 8.90
C PRO A 34 -9.75 -3.86 9.78
N ILE A 35 -8.72 -3.26 9.18
CA ILE A 35 -7.76 -2.43 9.92
C ILE A 35 -8.43 -1.18 10.48
N ALA A 36 -9.23 -0.47 9.67
CA ALA A 36 -9.96 0.71 10.12
C ALA A 36 -10.92 0.37 11.26
N SER A 37 -11.62 -0.75 11.17
CA SER A 37 -12.54 -1.21 12.23
C SER A 37 -11.80 -1.60 13.51
N ALA A 38 -10.62 -2.25 13.39
CA ALA A 38 -9.81 -2.65 14.54
C ALA A 38 -9.08 -1.47 15.21
N ARG A 39 -8.93 -0.35 14.51
CA ARG A 39 -8.25 0.87 14.98
C ARG A 39 -9.09 2.12 14.71
N PRO A 40 -10.14 2.36 15.52
CA PRO A 40 -11.12 3.44 15.26
C PRO A 40 -10.54 4.86 15.26
N LEU A 41 -9.35 5.06 15.84
CA LEU A 41 -8.66 6.36 15.87
C LEU A 41 -7.67 6.53 14.72
N LEU A 42 -7.47 5.49 13.91
CA LEU A 42 -6.55 5.53 12.77
C LEU A 42 -7.24 6.19 11.57
N ASP A 43 -6.56 7.13 10.92
CA ASP A 43 -7.01 7.69 9.63
C ASP A 43 -6.64 6.72 8.50
N VAL A 44 -7.66 6.16 7.84
CA VAL A 44 -7.50 5.16 6.78
C VAL A 44 -8.09 5.68 5.47
N VAL A 45 -7.33 5.54 4.40
CA VAL A 45 -7.75 5.85 3.03
C VAL A 45 -7.88 4.57 2.24
N LEU A 46 -9.06 4.33 1.67
CA LEU A 46 -9.32 3.21 0.77
C LEU A 46 -9.25 3.72 -0.67
N LEU A 47 -8.13 3.46 -1.33
CA LEU A 47 -7.89 3.90 -2.71
C LEU A 47 -8.27 2.78 -3.68
N GLU A 48 -9.27 3.02 -4.53
CA GLU A 48 -9.79 2.03 -5.47
C GLU A 48 -10.04 2.66 -6.86
N ALA A 49 -9.49 2.04 -7.88
CA ALA A 49 -9.58 2.54 -9.25
C ALA A 49 -10.91 2.20 -9.94
N GLU A 50 -11.58 1.13 -9.52
CA GLU A 50 -12.84 0.71 -10.12
C GLU A 50 -14.03 1.39 -9.42
N ARG A 51 -14.84 2.13 -10.20
CA ARG A 51 -15.95 2.94 -9.68
C ARG A 51 -16.97 2.13 -8.89
N ARG A 52 -17.33 0.93 -9.36
CA ARG A 52 -18.32 0.07 -8.68
C ARG A 52 -17.82 -0.40 -7.33
N ARG A 53 -16.53 -0.77 -7.23
CA ARG A 53 -15.90 -1.16 -5.97
C ARG A 53 -15.77 0.03 -5.02
N SER A 54 -15.41 1.20 -5.52
CA SER A 54 -15.40 2.43 -4.71
C SER A 54 -16.77 2.72 -4.10
N ALA A 55 -17.84 2.65 -4.89
CA ALA A 55 -19.20 2.84 -4.40
C ALA A 55 -19.63 1.78 -3.35
N PHE A 56 -19.19 0.53 -3.52
CA PHE A 56 -19.39 -0.51 -2.51
C PHE A 56 -18.67 -0.18 -1.20
N LEU A 57 -17.39 0.23 -1.29
CA LEU A 57 -16.59 0.58 -0.12
C LEU A 57 -17.20 1.75 0.67
N GLU A 58 -17.76 2.75 0.00
CA GLU A 58 -18.43 3.89 0.65
C GLU A 58 -19.60 3.47 1.54
N GLN A 59 -20.29 2.38 1.19
CA GLN A 59 -21.39 1.84 2.01
C GLN A 59 -20.93 1.19 3.31
N TRP A 60 -19.69 0.69 3.35
CA TRP A 60 -19.17 -0.12 4.46
C TRP A 60 -18.02 0.55 5.21
N ALA A 61 -17.53 1.68 4.73
CA ALA A 61 -16.43 2.39 5.37
C ALA A 61 -16.85 2.89 6.77
N PRO A 62 -16.10 2.55 7.82
CA PRO A 62 -16.32 3.12 9.14
C PRO A 62 -15.97 4.62 9.16
N PRO A 63 -16.36 5.38 10.21
CA PRO A 63 -16.17 6.83 10.26
C PRO A 63 -14.74 7.32 10.08
N ASN A 64 -13.75 6.49 10.45
CA ASN A 64 -12.32 6.78 10.33
C ASN A 64 -11.70 6.36 8.99
N ALA A 65 -12.51 5.84 8.07
CA ALA A 65 -12.06 5.47 6.72
C ALA A 65 -12.77 6.32 5.67
N ARG A 66 -12.00 6.83 4.71
CA ARG A 66 -12.55 7.52 3.54
C ARG A 66 -12.16 6.79 2.27
N VAL A 67 -13.06 6.77 1.30
CA VAL A 67 -12.85 6.15 0.00
C VAL A 67 -12.39 7.21 -1.00
N VAL A 68 -11.35 6.89 -1.76
CA VAL A 68 -10.87 7.69 -2.89
C VAL A 68 -11.00 6.84 -4.14
N TRP A 69 -11.85 7.30 -5.07
CA TRP A 69 -11.92 6.70 -6.38
C TRP A 69 -10.82 7.27 -7.26
N GLY A 70 -9.82 6.47 -7.56
CA GLY A 70 -8.65 6.89 -8.34
C GLY A 70 -7.56 5.83 -8.41
N ARG A 71 -6.51 6.16 -9.11
CA ARG A 71 -5.31 5.32 -9.24
C ARG A 71 -4.17 5.87 -8.40
N ALA A 72 -3.27 4.98 -7.97
CA ALA A 72 -2.10 5.36 -7.19
C ALA A 72 -1.22 6.38 -7.95
N GLU A 73 -1.06 6.19 -9.26
CA GLU A 73 -0.25 7.06 -10.12
C GLU A 73 -0.79 8.49 -10.28
N GLU A 74 -2.03 8.73 -9.86
CA GLU A 74 -2.70 10.03 -9.96
C GLU A 74 -2.81 10.76 -8.60
N GLN A 75 -2.33 10.14 -7.53
CA GLN A 75 -2.40 10.72 -6.20
C GLN A 75 -1.19 11.64 -5.91
N PRO A 76 -1.32 12.57 -4.95
CA PRO A 76 -0.17 13.30 -4.42
C PRO A 76 0.89 12.34 -3.90
N THR A 77 2.16 12.75 -3.93
CA THR A 77 3.28 11.97 -3.40
C THR A 77 3.60 12.34 -1.94
N ASP A 78 4.31 11.43 -1.26
CA ASP A 78 4.98 11.71 0.02
C ASP A 78 4.06 12.18 1.17
N TRP A 79 2.89 11.56 1.34
CA TRP A 79 1.93 11.97 2.37
C TRP A 79 1.52 10.88 3.37
N ALA A 80 1.51 9.61 2.97
CA ALA A 80 1.04 8.53 3.83
C ALA A 80 2.14 8.04 4.79
N SER A 81 1.78 7.73 6.03
CA SER A 81 2.68 7.06 6.97
C SER A 81 2.93 5.63 6.59
N LEU A 82 1.89 4.93 6.17
CA LEU A 82 1.96 3.53 5.76
C LEU A 82 1.06 3.29 4.55
N VAL A 83 1.61 2.62 3.57
CA VAL A 83 0.90 2.23 2.34
C VAL A 83 0.78 0.71 2.31
N LEU A 84 -0.44 0.21 2.19
CA LEU A 84 -0.74 -1.22 2.16
C LEU A 84 -1.09 -1.67 0.76
N ALA A 85 -0.62 -2.85 0.36
CA ALA A 85 -1.06 -3.51 -0.86
C ALA A 85 -1.17 -5.02 -0.68
N LYS A 86 -2.37 -5.54 -0.91
CA LYS A 86 -2.70 -6.96 -0.89
C LYS A 86 -3.30 -7.37 -2.21
N ALA A 87 -2.70 -8.35 -2.87
CA ALA A 87 -3.17 -8.88 -4.17
C ALA A 87 -3.40 -7.81 -5.25
N LEU A 88 -2.68 -6.69 -5.18
CA LEU A 88 -2.83 -5.56 -6.09
C LEU A 88 -2.21 -5.85 -7.47
N ALA A 89 -0.99 -6.34 -7.48
CA ALA A 89 -0.19 -6.69 -8.65
C ALA A 89 1.01 -7.54 -8.23
N ALA A 90 1.86 -7.93 -9.18
CA ALA A 90 3.16 -8.51 -8.86
C ALA A 90 3.95 -7.55 -7.92
N PRO A 91 4.69 -8.06 -6.93
CA PRO A 91 5.32 -7.24 -5.90
C PRO A 91 6.15 -6.05 -6.42
N PRO A 92 6.98 -6.17 -7.47
CA PRO A 92 7.72 -5.02 -8.02
C PRO A 92 6.83 -3.90 -8.55
N VAL A 93 5.70 -4.25 -9.15
CA VAL A 93 4.72 -3.28 -9.68
C VAL A 93 3.95 -2.64 -8.52
N ALA A 94 3.52 -3.45 -7.55
CA ALA A 94 2.85 -2.94 -6.35
C ALA A 94 3.76 -1.96 -5.57
N ALA A 95 5.05 -2.28 -5.41
CA ALA A 95 6.02 -1.39 -4.78
C ALA A 95 6.15 -0.05 -5.53
N GLU A 96 6.20 -0.08 -6.87
CA GLU A 96 6.27 1.15 -7.67
C GLU A 96 5.03 2.03 -7.52
N TRP A 97 3.85 1.44 -7.33
CA TRP A 97 2.64 2.21 -7.09
C TRP A 97 2.50 2.74 -5.65
N CYS A 98 3.00 1.98 -4.69
CA CYS A 98 2.85 2.31 -3.26
C CYS A 98 3.89 3.30 -2.76
N LEU A 99 5.16 3.11 -3.12
CA LEU A 99 6.26 3.91 -2.56
C LEU A 99 6.16 5.43 -2.83
N PRO A 100 5.66 5.90 -3.99
CA PRO A 100 5.45 7.33 -4.18
C PRO A 100 4.43 7.95 -3.22
N LEU A 101 3.49 7.19 -2.69
CA LEU A 101 2.50 7.67 -1.72
C LEU A 101 3.09 7.80 -0.31
N ALA A 102 4.07 6.95 0.02
CA ALA A 102 4.71 6.96 1.34
C ALA A 102 5.58 8.21 1.53
N ARG A 103 5.39 8.91 2.65
CA ARG A 103 6.26 10.02 3.04
C ARG A 103 7.65 9.52 3.45
N PRO A 104 8.70 10.36 3.39
CA PRO A 104 9.97 10.05 4.05
C PRO A 104 9.75 9.71 5.53
N GLY A 105 10.34 8.61 6.00
CA GLY A 105 10.09 8.05 7.34
C GLY A 105 8.85 7.15 7.45
N GLY A 106 8.01 7.10 6.41
CA GLY A 106 6.93 6.13 6.27
C GLY A 106 7.38 4.84 5.59
N ALA A 107 6.43 4.01 5.19
CA ALA A 107 6.72 2.72 4.58
C ALA A 107 5.62 2.23 3.64
N ALA A 108 5.95 1.25 2.80
CA ALA A 108 4.99 0.40 2.10
C ALA A 108 5.06 -1.04 2.66
N LEU A 109 3.92 -1.61 2.98
CA LEU A 109 3.77 -2.99 3.42
C LEU A 109 3.02 -3.78 2.36
N LEU A 110 3.68 -4.77 1.79
CA LEU A 110 3.13 -5.61 0.72
C LEU A 110 2.89 -7.02 1.24
N TRP A 111 1.72 -7.58 0.98
CA TRP A 111 1.49 -9.01 1.11
C TRP A 111 2.23 -9.72 -0.03
N VAL A 112 3.12 -10.63 0.32
CA VAL A 112 3.94 -11.38 -0.65
C VAL A 112 3.83 -12.87 -0.42
N GLY A 113 3.93 -13.65 -1.50
CA GLY A 113 4.02 -15.10 -1.41
C GLY A 113 5.45 -15.57 -1.09
N GLU A 114 5.58 -16.86 -0.73
CA GLU A 114 6.88 -17.48 -0.42
C GLU A 114 7.88 -17.44 -1.59
N SER A 115 7.38 -17.36 -2.82
CA SER A 115 8.20 -17.28 -4.05
C SER A 115 8.56 -15.86 -4.46
N ALA A 116 8.27 -14.86 -3.63
CA ALA A 116 8.57 -13.46 -3.96
C ALA A 116 10.09 -13.24 -4.07
N ASP A 117 10.50 -12.61 -5.17
CA ASP A 117 11.90 -12.20 -5.39
C ASP A 117 12.18 -10.91 -4.60
N LEU A 118 12.69 -11.09 -3.38
CA LEU A 118 12.98 -9.98 -2.47
C LEU A 118 14.17 -9.13 -2.95
N ASP A 119 15.12 -9.70 -3.66
CA ASP A 119 16.26 -8.95 -4.24
C ASP A 119 15.78 -8.01 -5.35
N ARG A 120 14.87 -8.51 -6.18
CA ARG A 120 14.22 -7.68 -7.19
C ARG A 120 13.41 -6.54 -6.55
N LEU A 121 12.69 -6.84 -5.48
CA LEU A 121 11.92 -5.85 -4.75
C LEU A 121 12.82 -4.79 -4.12
N ALA A 122 13.96 -5.17 -3.57
CA ALA A 122 14.97 -4.25 -3.03
C ALA A 122 15.51 -3.29 -4.11
N ARG A 123 15.78 -3.79 -5.31
CA ARG A 123 16.21 -2.93 -6.45
C ARG A 123 15.14 -1.91 -6.87
N VAL A 124 13.86 -2.30 -6.82
CA VAL A 124 12.75 -1.35 -7.06
C VAL A 124 12.67 -0.31 -5.97
N ALA A 125 12.79 -0.73 -4.70
CA ALA A 125 12.77 0.17 -3.55
C ALA A 125 13.90 1.22 -3.63
N GLU A 126 15.13 0.81 -3.92
CA GLU A 126 16.26 1.72 -4.08
C GLU A 126 16.00 2.83 -5.13
N ARG A 127 15.38 2.48 -6.25
CA ARG A 127 15.00 3.44 -7.29
C ARG A 127 13.93 4.45 -6.85
N LEU A 128 13.23 4.16 -5.77
CA LEU A 128 12.14 4.97 -5.21
C LEU A 128 12.50 5.53 -3.83
N THR A 129 13.79 5.66 -3.54
CA THR A 129 14.31 6.16 -2.26
C THR A 129 13.75 5.40 -1.06
N ALA A 130 13.80 4.08 -1.15
CA ALA A 130 13.36 3.19 -0.09
C ALA A 130 14.33 2.01 0.05
N GLU A 131 14.26 1.32 1.18
CA GLU A 131 15.07 0.15 1.49
C GLU A 131 14.23 -0.93 2.18
N PRO A 132 14.62 -2.21 2.09
CA PRO A 132 13.95 -3.27 2.82
C PRO A 132 14.04 -3.09 4.32
N GLY A 133 12.92 -3.31 5.02
CA GLY A 133 12.83 -3.39 6.48
C GLY A 133 12.45 -4.79 6.95
N GLU A 134 12.46 -4.99 8.26
CA GLU A 134 12.00 -6.24 8.86
C GLU A 134 10.48 -6.33 8.84
N ALA A 135 9.95 -7.48 8.43
CA ALA A 135 8.52 -7.74 8.35
C ALA A 135 8.18 -9.16 8.82
N PRO A 136 6.96 -9.40 9.33
CA PRO A 136 6.49 -10.76 9.61
C PRO A 136 6.49 -11.63 8.34
N PRO A 137 6.54 -12.96 8.48
CA PRO A 137 6.42 -13.86 7.34
C PRO A 137 5.17 -13.58 6.49
N GLY A 138 5.32 -13.59 5.16
CA GLY A 138 4.25 -13.27 4.21
C GLY A 138 4.11 -11.80 3.88
N PHE A 139 4.99 -10.95 4.40
CA PHE A 139 5.06 -9.52 4.11
C PHE A 139 6.44 -9.11 3.60
N ALA A 140 6.46 -8.02 2.84
CA ALA A 140 7.65 -7.24 2.56
C ALA A 140 7.40 -5.80 3.03
N LEU A 141 8.27 -5.28 3.88
CA LEU A 141 8.26 -3.90 4.35
C LEU A 141 9.34 -3.12 3.61
N LEU A 142 8.96 -2.00 3.02
CA LEU A 142 9.86 -1.10 2.31
C LEU A 142 9.84 0.26 3.01
N LEU A 143 10.93 0.62 3.66
CA LEU A 143 11.09 1.85 4.42
C LEU A 143 11.43 3.02 3.49
N LYS A 144 10.61 4.07 3.49
CA LYS A 144 10.84 5.27 2.67
C LYS A 144 11.89 6.16 3.33
N THR A 145 13.04 6.29 2.70
CA THR A 145 14.21 7.01 3.26
C THR A 145 14.35 8.44 2.78
N GLY A 146 13.64 8.80 1.71
CA GLY A 146 13.71 10.15 1.13
C GLY A 146 12.49 10.46 0.26
N PRO A 147 12.44 11.68 -0.31
CA PRO A 147 11.32 12.08 -1.16
C PRO A 147 11.26 11.26 -2.44
N THR A 148 10.06 11.17 -3.00
CA THR A 148 9.83 10.50 -4.28
C THR A 148 10.66 11.17 -5.38
N PRO A 149 11.47 10.40 -6.14
CA PRO A 149 12.30 10.95 -7.19
C PRO A 149 11.47 11.59 -8.32
N ALA A 150 12.07 12.57 -9.00
CA ALA A 150 11.48 13.15 -10.19
C ALA A 150 11.16 12.07 -11.25
N GLY A 151 10.02 12.20 -11.92
CA GLY A 151 9.52 11.22 -12.89
C GLY A 151 8.67 10.10 -12.30
N PHE A 152 8.47 10.09 -10.97
CA PHE A 152 7.53 9.19 -10.30
C PHE A 152 6.39 9.97 -9.62
N PRO A 153 5.18 9.39 -9.58
CA PRO A 153 4.80 8.14 -10.24
C PRO A 153 4.88 8.23 -11.76
N ARG A 154 5.21 7.10 -12.41
CA ARG A 154 5.14 7.03 -13.87
C ARG A 154 3.68 7.01 -14.34
N ARG A 155 3.46 7.35 -15.61
CA ARG A 155 2.11 7.36 -16.21
C ARG A 155 1.38 6.03 -16.01
N ILE A 156 0.06 6.09 -15.92
CA ILE A 156 -0.84 4.93 -15.81
C ILE A 156 -0.45 3.82 -16.78
N GLY A 157 -0.33 2.60 -16.25
CA GLY A 157 -0.04 1.38 -17.02
C GLY A 157 1.43 1.15 -17.36
N VAL A 158 2.32 2.12 -17.13
CA VAL A 158 3.76 1.97 -17.45
C VAL A 158 4.41 0.93 -16.54
N ALA A 159 4.11 0.93 -15.25
CA ALA A 159 4.69 -0.01 -14.29
C ALA A 159 4.43 -1.48 -14.68
N ARG A 160 3.22 -1.80 -15.13
CA ARG A 160 2.88 -3.17 -15.60
C ARG A 160 3.57 -3.54 -16.90
N LYS A 161 3.65 -2.61 -17.86
CA LYS A 161 4.23 -2.86 -19.18
C LYS A 161 5.76 -2.90 -19.16
N ARG A 162 6.36 -2.13 -18.27
CA ARG A 162 7.82 -1.97 -18.15
C ARG A 162 8.20 -1.86 -16.67
N PRO A 163 8.16 -2.96 -15.89
CA PRO A 163 8.58 -2.97 -14.49
C PRO A 163 9.98 -2.39 -14.32
N LEU A 164 10.26 -1.80 -13.14
CA LEU A 164 11.55 -1.15 -12.85
C LEU A 164 12.71 -2.13 -12.69
N ALA A 165 12.45 -3.38 -12.39
CA ALA A 165 13.44 -4.42 -12.22
C ALA A 165 12.93 -5.79 -12.70
#